data_9340e8ef6d900d00c36ce4978f1a8c71
#
_entry.id   9340e8ef6d900d00c36ce4978f1a8c71
#
_cell.length_a   1.000
_cell.length_b   1.000
_cell.length_c   1.000
_cell.angle_alpha   90.00
_cell.angle_beta   90.00
_cell.angle_gamma   90.00
#
_symmetry.space_group_name_H-M   'P 1'
#
loop_
_entity.id
_entity.type
_entity.pdbx_description
1 polymer ?
#
loop_
_entity_poly.entity_id
_entity_poly.type
_entity_poly.pdbx_seq_one_letter_code
_entity_poly.pdbx_strand_id
1 'polypeptide(L)'
;MGEFLHLRGVFLPDEVERDAWIIAGRLTFSPPTGRTRTVASGCWILPGFVDAHCHVGLAPSGFVPDTDGQVRQAMLDRNAGALLLRDAGSPVDNTGIQSRTDLPRLIRAGRHIARTHRYIRHLGVEIEPDQLIAEVQTQAARGDGWVKLAADWIDRAVGDLAPVWPDDVLAAAVAHAHALGVRVAAHVFGEQALHGLIAAGIDSIEHGTGLTDDLIAAAAQRRIAVVPTLINIDNFPSIAAAGAQKFPIYAAHMRALFATSRDRIRAAHEAGLAVYTGTDAGGSLPHGLIRDEIRALVGAGIPQADVIAQASWRAREWLGLEGLVDGAEADLLAFDADPRCDLATIHAPLRVILRGVVVG
;
A
#
# COMPACT_ATOMS: atom_id res chain seq x y z
N MET A 1 9.82 37.62 -9.70
CA MET A 1 8.59 36.84 -9.98
C MET A 1 9.03 35.49 -10.51
N GLY A 2 8.66 34.41 -9.81
CA GLY A 2 8.98 33.04 -10.25
C GLY A 2 8.27 32.65 -11.55
N GLU A 3 8.80 31.66 -12.24
CA GLU A 3 8.20 31.07 -13.41
C GLU A 3 7.22 29.97 -12.97
N PHE A 4 5.95 30.03 -13.43
CA PHE A 4 4.95 29.00 -13.15
C PHE A 4 5.13 27.81 -14.09
N LEU A 5 4.92 26.60 -13.59
CA LEU A 5 4.91 25.42 -14.45
C LEU A 5 3.55 25.30 -15.13
N HIS A 6 3.57 24.88 -16.40
CA HIS A 6 2.37 24.66 -17.20
C HIS A 6 2.37 23.25 -17.77
N LEU A 7 1.20 22.64 -17.77
CA LEU A 7 0.90 21.32 -18.31
C LEU A 7 -0.31 21.42 -19.23
N ARG A 8 -0.31 20.67 -20.32
CA ARG A 8 -1.47 20.50 -21.18
C ARG A 8 -1.65 19.03 -21.54
N GLY A 9 -2.79 18.45 -21.23
CA GLY A 9 -3.06 17.04 -21.53
C GLY A 9 -4.43 16.59 -21.06
N VAL A 10 -4.66 15.30 -21.22
CA VAL A 10 -5.87 14.62 -20.76
C VAL A 10 -5.69 14.24 -19.28
N PHE A 11 -6.52 14.80 -18.42
CA PHE A 11 -6.48 14.53 -16.98
C PHE A 11 -7.38 13.35 -16.64
N LEU A 12 -6.82 12.38 -15.89
CA LEU A 12 -7.57 11.26 -15.35
C LEU A 12 -8.01 11.54 -13.91
N PRO A 13 -9.18 11.04 -13.48
CA PRO A 13 -10.06 10.09 -14.18
C PRO A 13 -11.10 10.72 -15.14
N ASP A 14 -11.29 12.02 -15.15
CA ASP A 14 -12.38 12.70 -15.87
C ASP A 14 -12.17 12.79 -17.41
N GLU A 15 -11.02 12.37 -17.93
CA GLU A 15 -10.68 12.29 -19.35
C GLU A 15 -10.84 13.64 -20.12
N VAL A 16 -10.67 14.73 -19.39
CA VAL A 16 -10.79 16.07 -19.99
C VAL A 16 -9.42 16.60 -20.39
N GLU A 17 -9.26 16.94 -21.69
CA GLU A 17 -8.09 17.68 -22.13
C GLU A 17 -8.20 19.14 -21.65
N ARG A 18 -7.19 19.58 -20.89
CA ARG A 18 -7.14 20.94 -20.35
C ARG A 18 -5.72 21.43 -20.13
N ASP A 19 -5.60 22.74 -20.00
CA ASP A 19 -4.41 23.38 -19.46
C ASP A 19 -4.47 23.41 -17.94
N ALA A 20 -3.31 23.26 -17.31
CA ALA A 20 -3.16 23.37 -15.86
C ALA A 20 -1.83 24.07 -15.52
N TRP A 21 -1.84 24.81 -14.44
CA TRP A 21 -0.66 25.49 -13.92
C TRP A 21 -0.37 25.04 -12.51
N ILE A 22 0.91 25.12 -12.14
CA ILE A 22 1.36 24.85 -10.79
C ILE A 22 1.88 26.14 -10.16
N ILE A 23 1.24 26.53 -9.07
CA ILE A 23 1.53 27.76 -8.33
C ILE A 23 1.75 27.39 -6.87
N ALA A 24 2.92 27.71 -6.33
CA ALA A 24 3.27 27.38 -4.94
C ALA A 24 3.00 25.91 -4.56
N GLY A 25 3.30 24.99 -5.47
CA GLY A 25 3.12 23.54 -5.26
C GLY A 25 1.69 23.02 -5.47
N ARG A 26 0.75 23.88 -5.85
CA ARG A 26 -0.67 23.53 -6.04
C ARG A 26 -1.09 23.65 -7.50
N LEU A 27 -1.97 22.73 -7.89
CA LEU A 27 -2.57 22.70 -9.22
C LEU A 27 -3.65 23.79 -9.33
N THR A 28 -3.74 24.45 -10.49
CA THR A 28 -4.88 25.29 -10.84
C THR A 28 -5.19 25.16 -12.33
N PHE A 29 -6.47 25.27 -12.67
CA PHE A 29 -6.96 25.30 -14.06
C PHE A 29 -7.21 26.73 -14.55
N SER A 30 -6.90 27.74 -13.74
CA SER A 30 -6.98 29.15 -14.11
C SER A 30 -5.60 29.69 -14.47
N PRO A 31 -5.42 30.32 -15.66
CA PRO A 31 -4.13 30.82 -16.07
C PRO A 31 -3.62 31.94 -15.15
N PRO A 32 -2.39 31.85 -14.62
CA PRO A 32 -1.79 32.88 -13.79
C PRO A 32 -1.36 34.08 -14.62
N THR A 33 -1.29 35.25 -13.98
CA THR A 33 -0.60 36.42 -14.51
C THR A 33 0.91 36.31 -14.28
N GLY A 34 1.70 36.05 -15.34
CA GLY A 34 3.15 35.94 -15.23
C GLY A 34 3.78 35.02 -16.26
N ARG A 35 5.09 34.78 -16.12
CA ARG A 35 5.80 33.86 -17.02
C ARG A 35 5.46 32.43 -16.68
N THR A 36 5.16 31.65 -17.70
CA THR A 36 4.89 30.21 -17.57
C THR A 36 5.88 29.40 -18.42
N ARG A 37 6.25 28.22 -17.94
CA ARG A 37 7.07 27.26 -18.66
C ARG A 37 6.31 25.96 -18.82
N THR A 38 6.00 25.56 -20.05
CA THR A 38 5.41 24.28 -20.35
C THR A 38 6.40 23.15 -20.06
N VAL A 39 6.03 22.23 -19.17
CA VAL A 39 6.86 21.08 -18.77
C VAL A 39 6.35 19.76 -19.39
N ALA A 40 5.08 19.68 -19.77
CA ALA A 40 4.50 18.57 -20.52
C ALA A 40 3.31 19.07 -21.37
N SER A 41 3.14 18.48 -22.55
CA SER A 41 2.05 18.81 -23.47
C SER A 41 1.69 17.61 -24.34
N GLY A 42 0.38 17.47 -24.69
CA GLY A 42 -0.12 16.36 -25.50
C GLY A 42 0.03 15.00 -24.80
N CYS A 43 -0.17 14.97 -23.49
CA CYS A 43 0.13 13.83 -22.62
C CYS A 43 -1.10 13.42 -21.80
N TRP A 44 -0.98 12.27 -21.13
CA TRP A 44 -1.94 11.77 -20.14
C TRP A 44 -1.44 12.07 -18.74
N ILE A 45 -2.27 12.67 -17.92
CA ILE A 45 -1.90 13.18 -16.60
C ILE A 45 -2.79 12.51 -15.56
N LEU A 46 -2.16 11.92 -14.55
CA LEU A 46 -2.86 11.27 -13.44
C LEU A 46 -2.18 11.58 -12.10
N PRO A 47 -2.88 11.44 -10.98
CA PRO A 47 -2.25 11.52 -9.65
C PRO A 47 -1.10 10.53 -9.54
N GLY A 48 -0.06 10.88 -8.80
CA GLY A 48 1.05 9.97 -8.51
C GLY A 48 0.57 8.62 -7.98
N PHE A 49 1.30 7.56 -8.31
CA PHE A 49 0.99 6.22 -7.80
C PHE A 49 1.04 6.18 -6.28
N VAL A 50 0.30 5.22 -5.74
CA VAL A 50 0.22 4.94 -4.31
C VAL A 50 0.81 3.57 -4.06
N ASP A 51 1.79 3.48 -3.18
CA ASP A 51 2.18 2.22 -2.56
C ASP A 51 1.44 2.09 -1.23
N ALA A 52 0.39 1.28 -1.23
CA ALA A 52 -0.49 1.12 -0.08
C ALA A 52 0.02 0.12 0.96
N HIS A 53 1.20 -0.47 0.74
CA HIS A 53 1.85 -1.38 1.67
C HIS A 53 3.36 -1.40 1.44
N CYS A 54 4.09 -0.63 2.21
CA CYS A 54 5.55 -0.66 2.25
C CYS A 54 6.04 -0.46 3.70
N HIS A 55 7.36 -0.55 3.92
CA HIS A 55 7.99 -0.45 5.23
C HIS A 55 9.25 0.41 5.15
N VAL A 56 9.10 1.74 5.22
CA VAL A 56 10.24 2.67 5.22
C VAL A 56 11.01 2.53 6.54
N GLY A 57 12.28 2.17 6.44
CA GLY A 57 13.12 1.87 7.61
C GLY A 57 13.36 0.36 7.81
N LEU A 58 12.89 -0.47 6.88
CA LEU A 58 13.19 -1.90 6.81
C LEU A 58 13.85 -2.22 5.48
N ALA A 59 14.77 -3.18 5.46
CA ALA A 59 15.45 -3.66 4.25
C ALA A 59 15.69 -5.18 4.34
N PRO A 60 15.97 -5.88 3.23
CA PRO A 60 16.32 -7.30 3.26
C PRO A 60 17.54 -7.60 4.15
N SER A 61 18.41 -6.61 4.36
CA SER A 61 19.57 -6.71 5.26
C SER A 61 19.24 -6.45 6.74
N GLY A 62 18.01 -6.06 7.07
CA GLY A 62 17.57 -5.72 8.41
C GLY A 62 17.06 -4.27 8.55
N PHE A 63 17.12 -3.72 9.75
CA PHE A 63 16.61 -2.38 10.04
C PHE A 63 17.50 -1.27 9.47
N VAL A 64 16.86 -0.20 9.00
CA VAL A 64 17.50 1.02 8.50
C VAL A 64 17.13 2.18 9.44
N PRO A 65 17.83 2.31 10.59
CA PRO A 65 17.49 3.30 11.61
C PRO A 65 17.96 4.72 11.23
N ASP A 66 18.94 4.84 10.35
CA ASP A 66 19.45 6.15 9.94
C ASP A 66 18.51 6.83 8.94
N THR A 67 18.31 8.14 9.13
CA THR A 67 17.44 8.95 8.29
C THR A 67 17.88 8.96 6.82
N ASP A 68 19.18 8.98 6.55
CA ASP A 68 19.68 9.00 5.17
C ASP A 68 19.35 7.69 4.42
N GLY A 69 19.40 6.55 5.12
CA GLY A 69 18.96 5.26 4.57
C GLY A 69 17.48 5.26 4.23
N GLN A 70 16.65 5.74 5.15
CA GLN A 70 15.20 5.89 4.95
C GLN A 70 14.88 6.86 3.81
N VAL A 71 15.61 7.98 3.71
CA VAL A 71 15.50 8.93 2.59
C VAL A 71 15.81 8.25 1.27
N ARG A 72 16.87 7.45 1.19
CA ARG A 72 17.21 6.71 -0.04
C ARG A 72 16.09 5.75 -0.45
N GLN A 73 15.45 5.06 0.50
CA GLN A 73 14.29 4.20 0.24
C GLN A 73 13.12 4.98 -0.34
N ALA A 74 12.69 6.04 0.32
CA ALA A 74 11.60 6.89 -0.16
C ALA A 74 11.90 7.57 -1.50
N MET A 75 13.18 7.87 -1.80
CA MET A 75 13.60 8.36 -3.12
C MET A 75 13.45 7.32 -4.22
N LEU A 76 13.71 6.03 -3.93
CA LEU A 76 13.47 4.95 -4.90
C LEU A 76 11.99 4.86 -5.25
N ASP A 77 11.09 4.91 -4.25
CA ASP A 77 9.65 4.90 -4.45
C ASP A 77 9.18 6.11 -5.27
N ARG A 78 9.65 7.33 -4.89
CA ARG A 78 9.37 8.56 -5.65
C ARG A 78 9.77 8.43 -7.12
N ASN A 79 10.98 7.96 -7.38
CA ASN A 79 11.53 7.84 -8.72
C ASN A 79 10.81 6.75 -9.54
N ALA A 80 10.20 5.78 -8.88
CA ALA A 80 9.29 4.82 -9.50
C ALA A 80 7.88 5.39 -9.75
N GLY A 81 7.59 6.61 -9.27
CA GLY A 81 6.30 7.28 -9.43
C GLY A 81 5.32 7.08 -8.27
N ALA A 82 5.71 6.37 -7.19
CA ALA A 82 4.92 6.31 -5.97
C ALA A 82 5.12 7.62 -5.19
N LEU A 83 4.12 8.50 -5.24
CA LEU A 83 4.15 9.82 -4.62
C LEU A 83 3.36 9.86 -3.30
N LEU A 84 2.71 8.76 -2.95
CA LEU A 84 2.05 8.51 -1.68
C LEU A 84 2.39 7.10 -1.21
N LEU A 85 2.85 6.99 0.02
CA LEU A 85 3.20 5.72 0.66
C LEU A 85 2.31 5.51 1.89
N ARG A 86 1.70 4.33 2.04
CA ARG A 86 1.17 3.86 3.33
C ARG A 86 2.17 2.87 3.92
N ASP A 87 2.92 3.35 4.90
CA ASP A 87 3.80 2.51 5.69
C ASP A 87 2.95 1.59 6.59
N ALA A 88 2.98 0.31 6.28
CA ALA A 88 2.21 -0.72 6.97
C ALA A 88 2.88 -1.18 8.29
N GLY A 89 3.66 -0.31 8.88
CA GLY A 89 4.38 -0.51 10.15
C GLY A 89 5.89 -0.55 9.96
N SER A 90 6.59 0.31 10.68
CA SER A 90 8.05 0.37 10.69
C SER A 90 8.60 -0.01 12.06
N PRO A 91 9.68 -0.81 12.13
CA PRO A 91 10.35 -1.12 13.39
C PRO A 91 11.14 0.07 13.96
N VAL A 92 11.37 1.09 13.14
CA VAL A 92 12.16 2.29 13.48
C VAL A 92 11.33 3.56 13.32
N ASP A 93 11.78 4.66 13.92
CA ASP A 93 11.14 5.95 13.72
C ASP A 93 11.43 6.49 12.31
N ASN A 94 10.38 6.74 11.55
CA ASN A 94 10.43 7.29 10.20
C ASN A 94 9.67 8.62 10.07
N THR A 95 9.40 9.29 11.18
CA THR A 95 8.76 10.63 11.19
C THR A 95 9.55 11.67 10.42
N GLY A 96 10.88 11.52 10.37
CA GLY A 96 11.77 12.39 9.60
C GLY A 96 11.46 12.43 8.09
N ILE A 97 10.83 11.38 7.55
CA ILE A 97 10.43 11.35 6.14
C ILE A 97 9.24 12.27 5.87
N GLN A 98 8.28 12.35 6.79
CA GLN A 98 7.07 13.15 6.63
C GLN A 98 7.31 14.65 6.50
N SER A 99 8.34 15.17 7.16
CA SER A 99 8.70 16.58 7.13
C SER A 99 9.36 17.02 5.82
N ARG A 100 9.79 16.07 4.98
CA ARG A 100 10.51 16.31 3.73
C ARG A 100 9.54 16.58 2.58
N THR A 101 9.74 17.68 1.89
CA THR A 101 8.93 18.07 0.72
C THR A 101 9.44 17.48 -0.60
N ASP A 102 10.63 16.93 -0.62
CA ASP A 102 11.27 16.27 -1.76
C ASP A 102 11.03 14.75 -1.79
N LEU A 103 10.28 14.22 -0.81
CA LEU A 103 9.93 12.81 -0.68
C LEU A 103 8.41 12.60 -0.81
N PRO A 104 7.96 11.38 -1.16
CA PRO A 104 6.55 11.03 -1.16
C PRO A 104 5.89 11.36 0.18
N ARG A 105 4.60 11.65 0.15
CA ARG A 105 3.81 11.73 1.37
C ARG A 105 3.79 10.35 2.03
N LEU A 106 3.98 10.31 3.35
CA LEU A 106 4.00 9.09 4.14
C LEU A 106 2.82 9.08 5.12
N ILE A 107 2.00 8.04 5.07
CA ILE A 107 0.94 7.71 6.05
C ILE A 107 1.43 6.49 6.84
N ARG A 108 1.58 6.61 8.15
CA ARG A 108 2.20 5.58 9.00
C ARG A 108 1.16 4.83 9.82
N ALA A 109 1.39 3.53 10.01
CA ALA A 109 0.62 2.69 10.93
C ALA A 109 1.31 2.47 12.30
N GLY A 110 2.38 3.23 12.59
CA GLY A 110 3.21 2.98 13.77
C GLY A 110 4.06 1.72 13.60
N ARG A 111 4.14 0.87 14.64
CA ARG A 111 4.78 -0.45 14.58
C ARG A 111 3.74 -1.55 14.43
N HIS A 112 4.13 -2.68 13.82
CA HIS A 112 3.31 -3.88 13.84
C HIS A 112 2.99 -4.27 15.27
N ILE A 113 1.74 -4.71 15.52
CA ILE A 113 1.36 -5.34 16.77
C ILE A 113 1.31 -6.85 16.50
N ALA A 114 2.08 -7.62 17.23
CA ALA A 114 2.21 -9.05 17.07
C ALA A 114 2.07 -9.76 18.42
N ARG A 115 1.58 -11.00 18.41
CA ARG A 115 1.61 -11.84 19.59
C ARG A 115 3.03 -12.33 19.85
N THR A 116 3.41 -12.46 21.11
CA THR A 116 4.73 -12.95 21.56
C THR A 116 5.13 -14.23 20.83
N HIS A 117 6.28 -14.21 20.19
CA HIS A 117 6.84 -15.29 19.36
C HIS A 117 6.01 -15.77 18.17
N ARG A 118 5.00 -14.98 17.76
CA ARG A 118 4.10 -15.30 16.67
C ARG A 118 4.17 -14.26 15.53
N TYR A 119 5.37 -13.79 15.22
CA TYR A 119 5.70 -12.97 14.05
C TYR A 119 7.23 -12.91 13.83
N ILE A 120 7.67 -12.08 12.86
CA ILE A 120 9.09 -11.82 12.62
C ILE A 120 9.67 -11.10 13.85
N ARG A 121 10.74 -11.68 14.41
CA ARG A 121 11.39 -11.16 15.62
C ARG A 121 11.83 -9.72 15.44
N HIS A 122 11.60 -8.89 16.47
CA HIS A 122 12.01 -7.48 16.54
C HIS A 122 11.29 -6.53 15.55
N LEU A 123 10.50 -7.04 14.61
CA LEU A 123 9.75 -6.20 13.67
C LEU A 123 8.57 -5.52 14.40
N GLY A 124 7.73 -6.30 15.06
CA GLY A 124 6.58 -5.82 15.80
C GLY A 124 6.84 -5.54 17.28
N VAL A 125 5.85 -4.95 17.93
CA VAL A 125 5.71 -4.97 19.37
C VAL A 125 5.08 -6.30 19.74
N GLU A 126 5.79 -7.12 20.52
CA GLU A 126 5.31 -8.44 20.95
C GLU A 126 4.54 -8.30 22.25
N ILE A 127 3.28 -8.72 22.26
CA ILE A 127 2.36 -8.63 23.41
C ILE A 127 1.50 -9.89 23.57
N GLU A 128 0.86 -10.03 24.73
CA GLU A 128 -0.18 -11.03 24.94
C GLU A 128 -1.59 -10.47 24.59
N PRO A 129 -2.59 -11.33 24.36
CA PRO A 129 -3.92 -10.91 23.92
C PRO A 129 -4.61 -9.88 24.82
N ASP A 130 -4.46 -9.96 26.13
CA ASP A 130 -5.03 -9.03 27.10
C ASP A 130 -4.45 -7.60 27.01
N GLN A 131 -3.32 -7.43 26.35
CA GLN A 131 -2.66 -6.15 26.13
C GLN A 131 -3.03 -5.50 24.80
N LEU A 132 -3.77 -6.19 23.91
CA LEU A 132 -3.99 -5.77 22.53
C LEU A 132 -4.67 -4.39 22.41
N ILE A 133 -5.70 -4.12 23.22
CA ILE A 133 -6.42 -2.83 23.19
C ILE A 133 -5.49 -1.68 23.60
N ALA A 134 -4.68 -1.86 24.64
CA ALA A 134 -3.75 -0.83 25.11
C ALA A 134 -2.65 -0.56 24.07
N GLU A 135 -2.18 -1.59 23.37
CA GLU A 135 -1.16 -1.42 22.35
C GLU A 135 -1.75 -0.79 21.07
N VAL A 136 -2.98 -1.12 20.69
CA VAL A 136 -3.72 -0.43 19.61
C VAL A 136 -3.79 1.06 19.90
N GLN A 137 -4.14 1.48 21.11
CA GLN A 137 -4.14 2.89 21.51
C GLN A 137 -2.75 3.53 21.40
N THR A 138 -1.71 2.80 21.81
CA THR A 138 -0.32 3.26 21.72
C THR A 138 0.12 3.49 20.28
N GLN A 139 -0.17 2.54 19.39
CA GLN A 139 0.22 2.66 17.98
C GLN A 139 -0.67 3.64 17.22
N ALA A 140 -1.94 3.78 17.57
CA ALA A 140 -2.83 4.82 17.04
C ALA A 140 -2.27 6.23 17.29
N ALA A 141 -1.72 6.49 18.47
CA ALA A 141 -1.10 7.76 18.80
C ALA A 141 0.24 8.02 18.07
N ARG A 142 0.87 6.98 17.54
CA ARG A 142 2.15 7.06 16.78
C ARG A 142 1.94 7.10 15.27
N GLY A 143 0.80 6.58 14.80
CA GLY A 143 0.43 6.49 13.40
C GLY A 143 -0.35 7.71 12.90
N ASP A 144 -0.72 7.67 11.64
CA ASP A 144 -1.44 8.72 10.94
C ASP A 144 -2.84 8.21 10.53
N GLY A 145 -3.60 7.69 11.50
CA GLY A 145 -4.95 7.15 11.31
C GLY A 145 -4.99 5.67 10.91
N TRP A 146 -3.90 4.93 11.10
CA TRP A 146 -3.83 3.49 10.88
C TRP A 146 -3.10 2.78 12.01
N VAL A 147 -3.49 1.51 12.26
CA VAL A 147 -2.72 0.54 13.05
C VAL A 147 -2.55 -0.74 12.25
N LYS A 148 -1.47 -1.48 12.48
CA LYS A 148 -1.15 -2.72 11.78
C LYS A 148 -1.05 -3.89 12.76
N LEU A 149 -1.84 -4.94 12.49
CA LEU A 149 -1.81 -6.20 13.21
C LEU A 149 -1.13 -7.29 12.38
N ALA A 150 -0.41 -8.19 13.02
CA ALA A 150 -0.15 -9.54 12.51
C ALA A 150 -1.31 -10.43 12.97
N ALA A 151 -2.07 -11.01 12.06
CA ALA A 151 -3.27 -11.77 12.40
C ALA A 151 -3.08 -13.28 12.36
N ASP A 152 -2.12 -13.77 11.56
CA ASP A 152 -1.73 -15.17 11.55
C ASP A 152 -0.20 -15.33 11.53
N TRP A 153 0.27 -16.45 11.93
CA TRP A 153 1.66 -16.89 11.85
C TRP A 153 1.77 -18.39 12.13
N ILE A 154 2.94 -18.98 11.86
CA ILE A 154 3.20 -20.39 12.16
C ILE A 154 2.97 -20.65 13.65
N ASP A 155 2.04 -21.55 13.96
CA ASP A 155 1.89 -22.14 15.28
C ASP A 155 2.73 -23.42 15.37
N ARG A 156 3.67 -23.44 16.30
CA ARG A 156 4.60 -24.58 16.44
C ARG A 156 3.92 -25.85 16.93
N ALA A 157 2.79 -25.75 17.63
CA ALA A 157 2.04 -26.90 18.10
C ALA A 157 1.23 -27.52 16.95
N VAL A 158 0.72 -26.70 16.04
CA VAL A 158 -0.03 -27.13 14.85
C VAL A 158 0.91 -27.48 13.69
N GLY A 159 2.03 -26.77 13.60
CA GLY A 159 3.00 -26.90 12.48
C GLY A 159 2.55 -26.20 11.20
N ASP A 160 1.59 -25.28 11.31
CA ASP A 160 0.99 -24.54 10.20
C ASP A 160 0.64 -23.10 10.62
N LEU A 161 0.14 -22.29 9.66
CA LEU A 161 -0.48 -21.00 9.93
C LEU A 161 -1.69 -21.19 10.86
N ALA A 162 -1.80 -20.30 11.84
CA ALA A 162 -2.97 -20.26 12.71
C ALA A 162 -3.21 -18.81 13.18
N PRO A 163 -4.48 -18.45 13.51
CA PRO A 163 -4.81 -17.17 14.12
C PRO A 163 -3.96 -16.90 15.36
N VAL A 164 -3.56 -15.65 15.55
CA VAL A 164 -2.74 -15.26 16.71
C VAL A 164 -3.56 -14.58 17.81
N TRP A 165 -4.74 -14.08 17.49
CA TRP A 165 -5.63 -13.39 18.40
C TRP A 165 -6.94 -14.17 18.60
N PRO A 166 -7.47 -14.28 19.83
CA PRO A 166 -8.86 -14.70 20.06
C PRO A 166 -9.84 -13.73 19.39
N ASP A 167 -10.93 -14.25 18.83
CA ASP A 167 -11.87 -13.45 18.04
C ASP A 167 -12.54 -12.33 18.85
N ASP A 168 -12.88 -12.56 20.11
CA ASP A 168 -13.47 -11.57 21.01
C ASP A 168 -12.50 -10.43 21.34
N VAL A 169 -11.22 -10.76 21.57
CA VAL A 169 -10.16 -9.77 21.81
C VAL A 169 -9.89 -8.96 20.56
N LEU A 170 -9.83 -9.60 19.38
CA LEU A 170 -9.65 -8.95 18.10
C LEU A 170 -10.81 -7.98 17.81
N ALA A 171 -12.04 -8.43 17.98
CA ALA A 171 -13.23 -7.58 17.76
C ALA A 171 -13.24 -6.36 18.70
N ALA A 172 -12.90 -6.54 19.97
CA ALA A 172 -12.79 -5.44 20.92
C ALA A 172 -11.68 -4.45 20.55
N ALA A 173 -10.52 -4.94 20.06
CA ALA A 173 -9.40 -4.10 19.66
C ALA A 173 -9.71 -3.29 18.38
N VAL A 174 -10.38 -3.89 17.39
CA VAL A 174 -10.83 -3.19 16.17
C VAL A 174 -11.89 -2.14 16.52
N ALA A 175 -12.87 -2.46 17.35
CA ALA A 175 -13.87 -1.50 17.81
C ALA A 175 -13.23 -0.33 18.57
N HIS A 176 -12.20 -0.59 19.38
CA HIS A 176 -11.45 0.46 20.06
C HIS A 176 -10.68 1.37 19.08
N ALA A 177 -10.01 0.80 18.08
CA ALA A 177 -9.35 1.58 17.03
C ALA A 177 -10.34 2.50 16.31
N HIS A 178 -11.50 1.97 15.92
CA HIS A 178 -12.56 2.75 15.27
C HIS A 178 -13.11 3.86 16.17
N ALA A 179 -13.25 3.62 17.47
CA ALA A 179 -13.67 4.66 18.42
C ALA A 179 -12.64 5.80 18.55
N LEU A 180 -11.37 5.54 18.24
CA LEU A 180 -10.31 6.54 18.13
C LEU A 180 -10.25 7.21 16.75
N GLY A 181 -11.11 6.83 15.80
CA GLY A 181 -11.06 7.29 14.40
C GLY A 181 -9.91 6.70 13.60
N VAL A 182 -9.36 5.56 14.00
CA VAL A 182 -8.20 4.90 13.39
C VAL A 182 -8.64 3.62 12.69
N ARG A 183 -8.13 3.40 11.48
CA ARG A 183 -8.37 2.20 10.67
C ARG A 183 -7.39 1.08 11.02
N VAL A 184 -7.80 -0.17 10.78
CA VAL A 184 -7.00 -1.37 11.10
C VAL A 184 -6.64 -2.11 9.83
N ALA A 185 -5.34 -2.33 9.62
CA ALA A 185 -4.78 -3.20 8.60
C ALA A 185 -4.21 -4.48 9.24
N ALA A 186 -4.41 -5.64 8.63
CA ALA A 186 -3.94 -6.91 9.17
C ALA A 186 -3.18 -7.74 8.15
N HIS A 187 -1.94 -8.13 8.51
CA HIS A 187 -1.20 -9.19 7.81
C HIS A 187 -1.94 -10.52 7.99
N VAL A 188 -2.22 -11.21 6.92
CA VAL A 188 -2.86 -12.53 6.94
C VAL A 188 -2.58 -13.31 5.66
N PHE A 189 -2.12 -14.54 5.80
CA PHE A 189 -1.92 -15.47 4.70
C PHE A 189 -2.99 -16.56 4.64
N GLY A 190 -3.28 -17.21 5.77
CA GLY A 190 -4.17 -18.36 5.84
C GLY A 190 -5.65 -18.00 5.97
N GLU A 191 -6.51 -18.97 5.65
CA GLU A 191 -7.96 -18.81 5.63
C GLU A 191 -8.55 -18.59 7.03
N GLN A 192 -8.00 -19.28 8.04
CA GLN A 192 -8.60 -19.36 9.37
C GLN A 192 -8.69 -17.98 10.05
N ALA A 193 -7.63 -17.16 9.97
CA ALA A 193 -7.62 -15.85 10.60
C ALA A 193 -8.54 -14.84 9.90
N LEU A 194 -8.82 -15.03 8.61
CA LEU A 194 -9.69 -14.14 7.84
C LEU A 194 -11.12 -14.11 8.37
N HIS A 195 -11.66 -15.22 8.88
CA HIS A 195 -13.01 -15.25 9.47
C HIS A 195 -13.15 -14.24 10.63
N GLY A 196 -12.24 -14.31 11.58
CA GLY A 196 -12.22 -13.38 12.73
C GLY A 196 -11.99 -11.94 12.33
N LEU A 197 -11.06 -11.68 11.38
CA LEU A 197 -10.76 -10.36 10.87
C LEU A 197 -11.97 -9.70 10.19
N ILE A 198 -12.63 -10.42 9.27
CA ILE A 198 -13.81 -9.93 8.57
C ILE A 198 -14.97 -9.71 9.55
N ALA A 199 -15.18 -10.63 10.50
CA ALA A 199 -16.21 -10.48 11.54
C ALA A 199 -15.96 -9.27 12.43
N ALA A 200 -14.71 -9.01 12.81
CA ALA A 200 -14.30 -7.83 13.59
C ALA A 200 -14.44 -6.52 12.82
N GLY A 201 -14.53 -6.56 11.47
CA GLY A 201 -14.73 -5.38 10.62
C GLY A 201 -13.46 -4.57 10.41
N ILE A 202 -12.31 -5.23 10.15
CA ILE A 202 -11.07 -4.53 9.78
C ILE A 202 -11.26 -3.74 8.49
N ASP A 203 -10.34 -2.80 8.22
CA ASP A 203 -10.43 -1.90 7.06
C ASP A 203 -9.59 -2.37 5.87
N SER A 204 -8.53 -3.15 6.12
CA SER A 204 -7.61 -3.60 5.09
C SER A 204 -7.02 -4.98 5.40
N ILE A 205 -7.23 -5.91 4.46
CA ILE A 205 -6.57 -7.22 4.42
C ILE A 205 -5.26 -7.05 3.65
N GLU A 206 -4.15 -7.34 4.29
CA GLU A 206 -2.83 -7.35 3.66
C GLU A 206 -2.50 -8.77 3.20
N HIS A 207 -2.03 -8.91 1.96
CA HIS A 207 -1.75 -10.18 1.26
C HIS A 207 -3.03 -10.97 0.92
N GLY A 208 -3.76 -11.48 1.90
CA GLY A 208 -5.06 -12.11 1.71
C GLY A 208 -5.05 -13.38 0.85
N THR A 209 -3.95 -14.13 0.83
CA THR A 209 -3.77 -15.33 -0.02
C THR A 209 -4.77 -16.44 0.27
N GLY A 210 -5.33 -16.48 1.50
CA GLY A 210 -6.35 -17.42 1.95
C GLY A 210 -7.80 -16.99 1.71
N LEU A 211 -8.05 -15.92 0.94
CA LEU A 211 -9.41 -15.49 0.62
C LEU A 211 -10.14 -16.55 -0.22
N THR A 212 -11.12 -17.22 0.37
CA THR A 212 -12.05 -18.13 -0.30
C THR A 212 -13.26 -17.35 -0.83
N ASP A 213 -14.09 -17.97 -1.68
CA ASP A 213 -15.22 -17.27 -2.32
C ASP A 213 -16.24 -16.72 -1.31
N ASP A 214 -16.49 -17.45 -0.22
CA ASP A 214 -17.33 -17.01 0.89
C ASP A 214 -16.71 -15.86 1.69
N LEU A 215 -15.39 -15.89 1.92
CA LEU A 215 -14.65 -14.81 2.57
C LEU A 215 -14.59 -13.55 1.70
N ILE A 216 -14.42 -13.72 0.38
CA ILE A 216 -14.49 -12.63 -0.59
C ILE A 216 -15.86 -11.96 -0.54
N ALA A 217 -16.95 -12.75 -0.59
CA ALA A 217 -18.30 -12.23 -0.51
C ALA A 217 -18.56 -11.49 0.82
N ALA A 218 -18.10 -12.03 1.94
CA ALA A 218 -18.24 -11.41 3.26
C ALA A 218 -17.44 -10.11 3.39
N ALA A 219 -16.21 -10.07 2.84
CA ALA A 219 -15.38 -8.86 2.83
C ALA A 219 -15.97 -7.77 1.93
N ALA A 220 -16.53 -8.14 0.76
CA ALA A 220 -17.18 -7.21 -0.16
C ALA A 220 -18.39 -6.53 0.50
N GLN A 221 -19.26 -7.29 1.18
CA GLN A 221 -20.41 -6.75 1.91
C GLN A 221 -20.00 -5.71 2.97
N ARG A 222 -18.82 -5.85 3.55
CA ARG A 222 -18.27 -4.95 4.58
C ARG A 222 -17.38 -3.85 4.02
N ARG A 223 -17.15 -3.82 2.70
CA ARG A 223 -16.29 -2.86 2.00
C ARG A 223 -14.84 -2.87 2.53
N ILE A 224 -14.35 -4.04 2.91
CA ILE A 224 -12.97 -4.24 3.34
C ILE A 224 -12.08 -4.17 2.10
N ALA A 225 -10.99 -3.42 2.17
CA ALA A 225 -10.01 -3.35 1.10
C ALA A 225 -9.02 -4.52 1.16
N VAL A 226 -8.40 -4.84 0.03
CA VAL A 226 -7.31 -5.83 -0.05
C VAL A 226 -6.08 -5.16 -0.68
N VAL A 227 -4.91 -5.38 -0.09
CA VAL A 227 -3.61 -4.99 -0.65
C VAL A 227 -2.78 -6.27 -0.82
N PRO A 228 -2.79 -6.88 -2.02
CA PRO A 228 -2.35 -8.27 -2.21
C PRO A 228 -0.85 -8.47 -2.23
N THR A 229 -0.04 -7.46 -2.52
CA THR A 229 1.43 -7.54 -2.55
C THR A 229 1.96 -8.72 -3.36
N LEU A 230 1.44 -8.91 -4.59
CA LEU A 230 1.70 -10.10 -5.38
C LEU A 230 3.18 -10.36 -5.63
N ILE A 231 3.97 -9.30 -5.80
CA ILE A 231 5.44 -9.45 -5.98
C ILE A 231 6.13 -10.00 -4.73
N ASN A 232 5.58 -9.75 -3.53
CA ASN A 232 6.08 -10.39 -2.30
C ASN A 232 5.59 -11.84 -2.18
N ILE A 233 4.35 -12.14 -2.62
CA ILE A 233 3.82 -13.51 -2.63
C ILE A 233 4.66 -14.42 -3.54
N ASP A 234 5.33 -13.89 -4.55
CA ASP A 234 6.27 -14.66 -5.39
C ASP A 234 7.45 -15.26 -4.62
N ASN A 235 7.70 -14.84 -3.37
CA ASN A 235 8.67 -15.44 -2.47
C ASN A 235 8.14 -16.70 -1.73
N PHE A 236 6.83 -17.00 -1.77
CA PHE A 236 6.23 -18.13 -1.03
C PHE A 236 6.87 -19.48 -1.34
N PRO A 237 7.22 -19.84 -2.59
CA PRO A 237 7.92 -21.09 -2.87
C PRO A 237 9.25 -21.21 -2.12
N SER A 238 10.02 -20.13 -2.02
CA SER A 238 11.30 -20.06 -1.30
C SER A 238 11.10 -20.15 0.21
N ILE A 239 10.11 -19.44 0.75
CA ILE A 239 9.72 -19.48 2.17
C ILE A 239 9.27 -20.90 2.55
N ALA A 240 8.44 -21.53 1.72
CA ALA A 240 7.99 -22.91 1.91
C ALA A 240 9.15 -23.90 1.90
N ALA A 241 10.09 -23.75 0.97
CA ALA A 241 11.27 -24.60 0.87
C ALA A 241 12.15 -24.49 2.13
N ALA A 242 12.40 -23.28 2.60
CA ALA A 242 13.19 -23.02 3.81
C ALA A 242 12.56 -23.62 5.08
N GLY A 243 11.21 -23.64 5.15
CA GLY A 243 10.46 -24.18 6.28
C GLY A 243 10.19 -25.69 6.22
N ALA A 244 10.35 -26.33 5.05
CA ALA A 244 9.80 -27.67 4.76
C ALA A 244 10.28 -28.78 5.70
N GLN A 245 11.54 -28.75 6.11
CA GLN A 245 12.07 -29.77 7.01
C GLN A 245 11.46 -29.68 8.41
N LYS A 246 11.23 -28.47 8.91
CA LYS A 246 10.75 -28.22 10.27
C LYS A 246 9.22 -28.19 10.37
N PHE A 247 8.56 -27.66 9.34
CA PHE A 247 7.13 -27.44 9.27
C PHE A 247 6.58 -27.90 7.91
N PRO A 248 6.50 -29.22 7.66
CA PRO A 248 6.09 -29.74 6.34
C PRO A 248 4.64 -29.39 5.99
N ILE A 249 3.74 -29.31 6.98
CA ILE A 249 2.32 -28.92 6.78
C ILE A 249 2.28 -27.46 6.30
N TYR A 250 2.92 -26.55 7.02
CA TYR A 250 3.05 -25.14 6.62
C TYR A 250 3.65 -24.98 5.22
N ALA A 251 4.70 -25.73 4.91
CA ALA A 251 5.34 -25.63 3.58
C ALA A 251 4.41 -26.10 2.45
N ALA A 252 3.59 -27.13 2.67
CA ALA A 252 2.57 -27.57 1.73
C ALA A 252 1.46 -26.51 1.59
N HIS A 253 0.99 -25.97 2.70
CA HIS A 253 -0.03 -24.91 2.74
C HIS A 253 0.44 -23.64 2.00
N MET A 254 1.62 -23.12 2.29
CA MET A 254 2.19 -21.95 1.58
C MET A 254 2.28 -22.14 0.06
N ARG A 255 2.60 -23.37 -0.42
CA ARG A 255 2.58 -23.67 -1.85
C ARG A 255 1.16 -23.66 -2.43
N ALA A 256 0.18 -24.16 -1.68
CA ALA A 256 -1.23 -24.13 -2.09
C ALA A 256 -1.76 -22.70 -2.17
N LEU A 257 -1.48 -21.86 -1.15
CA LEU A 257 -1.83 -20.45 -1.14
C LEU A 257 -1.19 -19.72 -2.33
N PHE A 258 0.11 -19.97 -2.60
CA PHE A 258 0.79 -19.40 -3.76
C PHE A 258 0.12 -19.78 -5.08
N ALA A 259 -0.21 -21.06 -5.26
CA ALA A 259 -0.78 -21.59 -6.51
C ALA A 259 -2.13 -20.95 -6.87
N THR A 260 -2.90 -20.49 -5.88
CA THR A 260 -4.23 -19.89 -6.08
C THR A 260 -4.26 -18.37 -5.90
N SER A 261 -3.18 -17.75 -5.42
CA SER A 261 -3.17 -16.34 -5.00
C SER A 261 -3.68 -15.38 -6.08
N ARG A 262 -3.21 -15.52 -7.32
CA ARG A 262 -3.60 -14.64 -8.43
C ARG A 262 -5.08 -14.79 -8.79
N ASP A 263 -5.58 -16.02 -8.84
CA ASP A 263 -7.01 -16.30 -9.10
C ASP A 263 -7.89 -15.74 -7.98
N ARG A 264 -7.45 -15.84 -6.71
CA ARG A 264 -8.18 -15.29 -5.56
C ARG A 264 -8.28 -13.76 -5.62
N ILE A 265 -7.19 -13.09 -5.98
CA ILE A 265 -7.19 -11.62 -6.10
C ILE A 265 -8.02 -11.15 -7.29
N ARG A 266 -7.99 -11.87 -8.42
CA ARG A 266 -8.91 -11.61 -9.53
C ARG A 266 -10.36 -11.79 -9.09
N ALA A 267 -10.72 -12.89 -8.44
CA ALA A 267 -12.07 -13.15 -7.93
C ALA A 267 -12.52 -12.08 -6.93
N ALA A 268 -11.61 -11.60 -6.05
CA ALA A 268 -11.89 -10.50 -5.13
C ALA A 268 -12.26 -9.22 -5.90
N HIS A 269 -11.50 -8.86 -6.93
CA HIS A 269 -11.80 -7.73 -7.79
C HIS A 269 -13.16 -7.89 -8.51
N GLU A 270 -13.41 -9.05 -9.12
CA GLU A 270 -14.68 -9.37 -9.82
C GLU A 270 -15.89 -9.32 -8.89
N ALA A 271 -15.71 -9.66 -7.62
CA ALA A 271 -16.73 -9.54 -6.56
C ALA A 271 -16.92 -8.11 -6.04
N GLY A 272 -16.14 -7.13 -6.55
CA GLY A 272 -16.26 -5.71 -6.20
C GLY A 272 -15.48 -5.28 -4.97
N LEU A 273 -14.54 -6.09 -4.46
CA LEU A 273 -13.59 -5.61 -3.46
C LEU A 273 -12.67 -4.56 -4.06
N ALA A 274 -12.35 -3.54 -3.26
CA ALA A 274 -11.28 -2.60 -3.59
C ALA A 274 -9.93 -3.32 -3.44
N VAL A 275 -9.19 -3.48 -4.55
CA VAL A 275 -7.87 -4.11 -4.59
C VAL A 275 -6.85 -3.01 -4.88
N TYR A 276 -6.08 -2.59 -3.88
CA TYR A 276 -5.08 -1.52 -4.04
C TYR A 276 -3.68 -2.08 -4.25
N THR A 277 -2.84 -1.32 -4.95
CA THR A 277 -1.42 -1.68 -5.15
C THR A 277 -0.62 -1.47 -3.87
N GLY A 278 0.23 -2.44 -3.54
CA GLY A 278 1.18 -2.36 -2.44
C GLY A 278 2.30 -3.36 -2.64
N THR A 279 3.53 -2.96 -2.40
CA THR A 279 4.72 -3.74 -2.77
C THR A 279 5.22 -4.68 -1.67
N ASP A 280 4.92 -4.36 -0.41
CA ASP A 280 5.60 -4.95 0.76
C ASP A 280 7.13 -4.73 0.73
N ALA A 281 7.54 -3.62 0.07
CA ALA A 281 8.94 -3.22 0.03
C ALA A 281 9.46 -2.88 1.41
N GLY A 282 10.75 -3.18 1.65
CA GLY A 282 11.42 -3.02 2.93
C GLY A 282 11.69 -4.35 3.64
N GLY A 283 10.84 -5.37 3.46
CA GLY A 283 11.06 -6.72 4.00
C GLY A 283 12.02 -7.54 3.14
N SER A 284 11.46 -8.47 2.37
CA SER A 284 12.23 -9.31 1.43
C SER A 284 12.55 -8.61 0.11
N LEU A 285 11.87 -7.50 -0.20
CA LEU A 285 11.98 -6.76 -1.44
C LEU A 285 12.58 -5.37 -1.23
N PRO A 286 13.34 -4.82 -2.19
CA PRO A 286 13.80 -3.44 -2.16
C PRO A 286 12.64 -2.47 -2.43
N HIS A 287 12.82 -1.19 -2.10
CA HIS A 287 11.92 -0.11 -2.48
C HIS A 287 11.99 0.19 -4.00
N GLY A 288 10.94 0.87 -4.53
CA GLY A 288 10.88 1.31 -5.93
C GLY A 288 10.15 0.35 -6.87
N LEU A 289 9.40 -0.61 -6.37
CA LEU A 289 8.80 -1.70 -7.15
C LEU A 289 7.30 -1.51 -7.47
N ILE A 290 6.72 -0.31 -7.30
CA ILE A 290 5.28 -0.09 -7.52
C ILE A 290 4.83 -0.49 -8.93
N ARG A 291 5.68 -0.28 -9.95
CA ARG A 291 5.38 -0.65 -11.34
C ARG A 291 5.36 -2.15 -11.55
N ASP A 292 6.14 -2.89 -10.77
CA ASP A 292 6.17 -4.35 -10.80
C ASP A 292 4.90 -4.93 -10.18
N GLU A 293 4.41 -4.34 -9.09
CA GLU A 293 3.12 -4.73 -8.50
C GLU A 293 1.95 -4.41 -9.43
N ILE A 294 1.94 -3.23 -10.07
CA ILE A 294 0.94 -2.89 -11.11
C ILE A 294 0.93 -3.97 -12.21
N ARG A 295 2.10 -4.38 -12.71
CA ARG A 295 2.19 -5.44 -13.73
C ARG A 295 1.73 -6.80 -13.20
N ALA A 296 2.03 -7.12 -11.96
CA ALA A 296 1.61 -8.37 -11.33
C ALA A 296 0.08 -8.47 -11.23
N LEU A 297 -0.59 -7.37 -10.86
CA LEU A 297 -2.04 -7.29 -10.78
C LEU A 297 -2.71 -7.42 -12.16
N VAL A 298 -2.18 -6.74 -13.18
CA VAL A 298 -2.66 -6.92 -14.57
C VAL A 298 -2.41 -8.36 -15.03
N GLY A 299 -1.24 -8.93 -14.72
CA GLY A 299 -0.90 -10.32 -15.01
C GLY A 299 -1.77 -11.34 -14.27
N ALA A 300 -2.37 -10.98 -13.15
CA ALA A 300 -3.37 -11.79 -12.45
C ALA A 300 -4.76 -11.75 -13.11
N GLY A 301 -4.95 -10.92 -14.15
CA GLY A 301 -6.19 -10.83 -14.92
C GLY A 301 -7.13 -9.69 -14.49
N ILE A 302 -6.69 -8.77 -13.64
CA ILE A 302 -7.46 -7.56 -13.35
C ILE A 302 -7.33 -6.61 -14.56
N PRO A 303 -8.43 -6.00 -15.04
CA PRO A 303 -8.38 -5.06 -16.16
C PRO A 303 -7.38 -3.92 -15.90
N GLN A 304 -6.53 -3.65 -16.88
CA GLN A 304 -5.45 -2.66 -16.75
C GLN A 304 -5.95 -1.29 -16.31
N ALA A 305 -7.08 -0.84 -16.86
CA ALA A 305 -7.68 0.44 -16.49
C ALA A 305 -8.05 0.50 -15.00
N ASP A 306 -8.56 -0.61 -14.45
CA ASP A 306 -8.90 -0.70 -13.02
C ASP A 306 -7.65 -0.72 -12.15
N VAL A 307 -6.60 -1.45 -12.56
CA VAL A 307 -5.33 -1.47 -11.82
C VAL A 307 -4.71 -0.07 -11.77
N ILE A 308 -4.67 0.66 -12.90
CA ILE A 308 -4.15 2.05 -12.93
C ILE A 308 -5.00 2.97 -12.03
N ALA A 309 -6.33 2.82 -12.06
CA ALA A 309 -7.21 3.57 -11.19
C ALA A 309 -6.93 3.29 -9.70
N GLN A 310 -6.76 2.02 -9.35
CA GLN A 310 -6.48 1.57 -7.98
C GLN A 310 -5.06 1.91 -7.52
N ALA A 311 -4.11 1.99 -8.45
CA ALA A 311 -2.74 2.42 -8.17
C ALA A 311 -2.62 3.95 -8.01
N SER A 312 -3.64 4.73 -8.36
CA SER A 312 -3.56 6.18 -8.42
C SER A 312 -4.73 6.84 -7.68
N TRP A 313 -5.74 7.33 -8.38
CA TRP A 313 -6.77 8.18 -7.80
C TRP A 313 -7.70 7.46 -6.81
N ARG A 314 -8.07 6.19 -7.04
CA ARG A 314 -8.92 5.43 -6.10
C ARG A 314 -8.20 5.13 -4.79
N ALA A 315 -6.90 4.81 -4.83
CA ALA A 315 -6.11 4.60 -3.61
C ALA A 315 -5.91 5.90 -2.83
N ARG A 316 -5.72 7.04 -3.51
CA ARG A 316 -5.64 8.35 -2.85
C ARG A 316 -6.96 8.69 -2.15
N GLU A 317 -8.09 8.52 -2.83
CA GLU A 317 -9.42 8.72 -2.25
C GLU A 317 -9.65 7.81 -1.02
N TRP A 318 -9.33 6.53 -1.15
CA TRP A 318 -9.39 5.58 -0.03
C TRP A 318 -8.55 6.02 1.17
N LEU A 319 -7.39 6.62 0.92
CA LEU A 319 -6.51 7.15 1.97
C LEU A 319 -6.90 8.57 2.43
N GLY A 320 -8.01 9.13 1.92
CA GLY A 320 -8.55 10.42 2.33
C GLY A 320 -7.84 11.62 1.69
N LEU A 321 -7.21 11.41 0.53
CA LEU A 321 -6.52 12.47 -0.22
C LEU A 321 -7.24 12.79 -1.52
N GLU A 322 -7.21 14.04 -1.91
CA GLU A 322 -7.80 14.51 -3.16
C GLU A 322 -7.00 14.02 -4.38
N GLY A 323 -7.69 13.90 -5.51
CA GLY A 323 -7.11 13.74 -6.83
C GLY A 323 -6.58 15.07 -7.41
N LEU A 324 -6.52 15.15 -8.74
CA LEU A 324 -6.07 16.35 -9.46
C LEU A 324 -7.23 17.34 -9.64
N VAL A 325 -7.61 18.04 -8.57
CA VAL A 325 -8.62 19.10 -8.57
C VAL A 325 -7.96 20.48 -8.40
N ASP A 326 -8.71 21.55 -8.68
CA ASP A 326 -8.22 22.91 -8.50
C ASP A 326 -7.88 23.17 -7.03
N GLY A 327 -6.68 23.67 -6.77
CA GLY A 327 -6.14 23.89 -5.43
C GLY A 327 -5.48 22.68 -4.77
N ALA A 328 -5.58 21.46 -5.33
CA ALA A 328 -4.89 20.27 -4.79
C ALA A 328 -3.37 20.38 -4.88
N GLU A 329 -2.65 19.65 -4.05
CA GLU A 329 -1.19 19.51 -4.19
C GLU A 329 -0.86 18.86 -5.54
N ALA A 330 0.15 19.41 -6.23
CA ALA A 330 0.55 18.92 -7.54
C ALA A 330 1.48 17.70 -7.41
N ASP A 331 0.90 16.57 -7.06
CA ASP A 331 1.53 15.25 -7.02
C ASP A 331 1.02 14.43 -8.21
N LEU A 332 1.74 14.45 -9.34
CA LEU A 332 1.24 13.87 -10.58
C LEU A 332 2.33 13.23 -11.44
N LEU A 333 1.86 12.36 -12.33
CA LEU A 333 2.64 11.72 -13.38
C LEU A 333 2.07 12.14 -14.73
N ALA A 334 2.94 12.42 -15.70
CA ALA A 334 2.55 12.66 -17.10
C ALA A 334 3.17 11.57 -17.98
N PHE A 335 2.40 11.03 -18.92
CA PHE A 335 2.79 9.97 -19.85
C PHE A 335 2.48 10.38 -21.30
N ASP A 336 3.25 9.88 -22.23
CA ASP A 336 3.07 10.12 -23.69
C ASP A 336 1.89 9.33 -24.29
N ALA A 337 1.50 8.24 -23.65
CA ALA A 337 0.34 7.43 -24.03
C ALA A 337 -0.55 7.12 -22.80
N ASP A 338 -1.78 6.69 -23.04
CA ASP A 338 -2.72 6.33 -21.98
C ASP A 338 -2.24 5.07 -21.22
N PRO A 339 -1.84 5.18 -19.96
CA PRO A 339 -1.36 4.03 -19.18
C PRO A 339 -2.46 2.98 -18.92
N ARG A 340 -3.73 3.29 -19.17
CA ARG A 340 -4.85 2.35 -19.09
C ARG A 340 -4.93 1.45 -20.32
N CYS A 341 -4.29 1.86 -21.44
CA CYS A 341 -4.27 1.14 -22.71
C CYS A 341 -2.90 0.54 -23.03
N ASP A 342 -1.82 1.23 -22.65
CA ASP A 342 -0.45 0.77 -22.85
C ASP A 342 0.31 0.76 -21.50
N LEU A 343 0.43 -0.43 -20.92
CA LEU A 343 1.10 -0.60 -19.63
C LEU A 343 2.60 -0.32 -19.69
N ALA A 344 3.22 -0.40 -20.87
CA ALA A 344 4.66 -0.16 -21.01
C ALA A 344 5.01 1.31 -20.66
N THR A 345 4.07 2.25 -20.86
CA THR A 345 4.31 3.68 -20.59
C THR A 345 4.63 3.98 -19.13
N ILE A 346 4.12 3.18 -18.17
CA ILE A 346 4.36 3.45 -16.74
C ILE A 346 5.84 3.41 -16.37
N HIS A 347 6.69 2.77 -17.18
CA HIS A 347 8.13 2.69 -16.95
C HIS A 347 8.89 3.95 -17.31
N ALA A 348 8.34 4.80 -18.18
CA ALA A 348 8.98 5.99 -18.70
C ALA A 348 8.04 7.21 -18.66
N PRO A 349 7.65 7.70 -17.47
CA PRO A 349 6.84 8.91 -17.39
C PRO A 349 7.60 10.09 -18.02
N LEU A 350 6.88 10.91 -18.78
CA LEU A 350 7.43 12.16 -19.32
C LEU A 350 7.84 13.11 -18.18
N ARG A 351 7.04 13.11 -17.11
CA ARG A 351 7.33 13.91 -15.91
C ARG A 351 6.81 13.20 -14.67
N VAL A 352 7.60 13.30 -13.61
CA VAL A 352 7.22 13.05 -12.24
C VAL A 352 7.24 14.41 -11.53
N ILE A 353 6.10 14.83 -11.02
CA ILE A 353 5.96 16.10 -10.30
C ILE A 353 5.47 15.80 -8.89
N LEU A 354 6.25 16.21 -7.91
CA LEU A 354 5.97 16.04 -6.49
C LEU A 354 5.86 17.42 -5.83
N ARG A 355 4.72 17.72 -5.24
CA ARG A 355 4.42 19.01 -4.59
C ARG A 355 4.78 20.20 -5.48
N GLY A 356 4.51 20.04 -6.77
CA GLY A 356 4.76 21.07 -7.78
C GLY A 356 6.20 21.22 -8.25
N VAL A 357 7.10 20.35 -7.82
CA VAL A 357 8.50 20.30 -8.27
C VAL A 357 8.69 19.14 -9.24
N VAL A 358 9.28 19.40 -10.40
CA VAL A 358 9.68 18.35 -11.35
C VAL A 358 10.85 17.59 -10.73
N VAL A 359 10.69 16.29 -10.51
CA VAL A 359 11.70 15.43 -9.86
C VAL A 359 12.19 14.29 -10.78
N GLY A 360 11.55 14.10 -11.93
CA GLY A 360 11.94 13.12 -12.94
C GLY A 360 11.28 13.39 -14.30
#